data_1f399a26504f8cb7332bcd76a657a13d
#
_entry.id   1f399a26504f8cb7332bcd76a657a13d
#
_cell.length_a   1.000
_cell.length_b   1.000
_cell.length_c   1.000
_cell.angle_alpha   90.00
_cell.angle_beta   90.00
_cell.angle_gamma   90.00
#
_symmetry.space_group_name_H-M   'P 1'
#
loop_
_entity.id
_entity.type
_entity.pdbx_description
1 polymer ?
#
loop_
_entity_poly.entity_id
_entity_poly.type
_entity_poly.pdbx_seq_one_letter_code
_entity_poly.pdbx_strand_id
1 'polypeptide(L)'
;MYKRQGNILRPQSQRAHAPHSHSNNFLSGVFYIKTSDDTSPIQFFDPRPQSDVLKPRKKEYNRLNSNIAQFQSETGWGVVFPSWLQHWVPETKDERMSIAWNILVRGEYGEPNALQNAHI
;
A
#
# COMPACT_ATOMS: atom_id res chain seq x y z
N MET A 1 1.81 13.67 18.76
CA MET A 1 2.03 14.63 17.66
C MET A 1 1.96 13.87 16.35
N TYR A 2 0.87 14.02 15.60
CA TYR A 2 0.68 13.31 14.32
C TYR A 2 1.53 14.01 13.26
N LYS A 3 2.55 13.35 12.71
CA LYS A 3 3.16 13.81 11.47
C LYS A 3 2.32 13.28 10.31
N ARG A 4 1.44 14.13 9.78
CA ARG A 4 0.85 13.91 8.46
C ARG A 4 1.90 14.29 7.42
N GLN A 5 2.48 13.33 6.76
CA GLN A 5 3.14 13.59 5.49
C GLN A 5 2.08 13.48 4.40
N GLY A 6 1.48 14.59 4.04
CA GLY A 6 0.65 14.70 2.86
C GLY A 6 1.55 14.97 1.65
N ASN A 7 1.82 13.99 0.85
CA ASN A 7 2.42 14.20 -0.46
C ASN A 7 1.29 14.52 -1.45
N ILE A 8 1.10 15.81 -1.75
CA ILE A 8 0.34 16.23 -2.92
C ILE A 8 1.25 15.97 -4.11
N LEU A 9 1.04 14.85 -4.77
CA LEU A 9 1.73 14.57 -6.03
C LEU A 9 1.08 15.42 -7.12
N ARG A 10 1.78 16.46 -7.55
CA ARG A 10 1.44 17.19 -8.76
C ARG A 10 1.50 16.26 -9.98
N PRO A 11 0.78 16.60 -11.08
CA PRO A 11 0.73 15.76 -12.27
C PRO A 11 2.15 15.51 -12.77
N GLN A 12 2.59 14.31 -12.60
CA GLN A 12 3.80 13.80 -13.20
C GLN A 12 3.36 12.65 -14.10
N SER A 13 3.06 13.00 -15.34
CA SER A 13 3.00 12.04 -16.41
C SER A 13 4.28 11.19 -16.33
N GLN A 14 4.12 9.87 -16.26
CA GLN A 14 5.19 8.87 -16.37
C GLN A 14 6.04 8.59 -15.11
N ARG A 15 5.50 8.56 -13.90
CA ARG A 15 6.22 8.02 -12.76
C ARG A 15 5.50 6.84 -12.11
N ALA A 16 6.18 5.71 -12.14
CA ALA A 16 5.86 4.56 -11.31
C ALA A 16 6.36 4.82 -9.87
N HIS A 17 5.62 4.33 -8.88
CA HIS A 17 6.15 4.19 -7.53
C HIS A 17 6.73 2.79 -7.39
N ALA A 18 8.04 2.68 -7.20
CA ALA A 18 8.70 1.41 -7.02
C ALA A 18 8.12 0.60 -5.85
N PRO A 19 8.22 -0.73 -5.87
CA PRO A 19 7.82 -1.56 -4.75
C PRO A 19 8.48 -1.13 -3.45
N HIS A 20 7.67 -0.88 -2.41
CA HIS A 20 8.14 -0.45 -1.09
C HIS A 20 7.14 -0.81 0.02
N SER A 21 7.56 -0.66 1.25
CA SER A 21 6.75 -0.70 2.46
C SER A 21 7.08 0.51 3.34
N HIS A 22 6.28 0.77 4.37
CA HIS A 22 6.50 1.90 5.26
C HIS A 22 6.99 1.42 6.63
N SER A 23 8.29 1.57 6.89
CA SER A 23 8.88 1.26 8.19
C SER A 23 8.36 2.19 9.28
N ASN A 24 8.34 1.69 10.52
CA ASN A 24 7.96 2.46 11.73
C ASN A 24 6.52 2.99 11.72
N ASN A 25 5.64 2.39 10.92
CA ASN A 25 4.22 2.71 10.90
C ASN A 25 3.39 1.44 11.06
N PHE A 26 2.19 1.56 11.62
CA PHE A 26 1.26 0.47 11.83
C PHE A 26 0.32 0.30 10.65
N LEU A 27 -0.34 1.38 10.25
CA LEU A 27 -1.21 1.42 9.08
C LEU A 27 -0.78 2.53 8.13
N SER A 28 -0.97 2.26 6.85
CA SER A 28 -0.81 3.21 5.76
C SER A 28 -2.11 3.32 4.99
N GLY A 29 -2.31 4.42 4.31
CA GLY A 29 -3.47 4.60 3.47
C GLY A 29 -3.27 5.63 2.38
N VAL A 30 -4.12 5.55 1.38
CA VAL A 30 -4.23 6.52 0.30
C VAL A 30 -5.69 6.82 0.02
N PHE A 31 -6.00 8.08 -0.21
CA PHE A 31 -7.32 8.55 -0.63
C PHE A 31 -7.17 9.29 -1.96
N TYR A 32 -8.02 8.97 -2.92
CA TYR A 32 -7.96 9.53 -4.27
C TYR A 32 -8.92 10.72 -4.41
N ILE A 33 -8.34 11.91 -4.62
CA ILE A 33 -9.10 13.16 -4.81
C ILE A 33 -9.55 13.28 -6.26
N LYS A 34 -8.66 12.92 -7.21
CA LYS A 34 -8.91 12.97 -8.64
C LYS A 34 -8.19 11.83 -9.34
N THR A 35 -8.92 11.12 -10.16
CA THR A 35 -8.43 10.04 -11.01
C THR A 35 -9.18 10.05 -12.33
N SER A 36 -8.67 9.33 -13.33
CA SER A 36 -9.33 9.01 -14.60
C SER A 36 -9.28 7.51 -14.86
N ASP A 37 -9.89 7.06 -15.93
CA ASP A 37 -9.90 5.66 -16.33
C ASP A 37 -8.48 5.14 -16.69
N ASP A 38 -7.57 6.04 -17.07
CA ASP A 38 -6.17 5.74 -17.37
C ASP A 38 -5.24 5.79 -16.13
N THR A 39 -5.81 6.02 -14.95
CA THR A 39 -5.06 6.02 -13.69
C THR A 39 -4.73 4.58 -13.28
N SER A 40 -3.44 4.30 -13.11
CA SER A 40 -2.97 2.99 -12.68
C SER A 40 -3.44 2.62 -11.28
N PRO A 41 -3.84 1.35 -11.04
CA PRO A 41 -4.23 0.86 -9.73
C PRO A 41 -3.04 0.79 -8.77
N ILE A 42 -3.31 0.85 -7.48
CA ILE A 42 -2.34 0.41 -6.47
C ILE A 42 -2.33 -1.11 -6.43
N GLN A 43 -1.14 -1.69 -6.38
CA GLN A 43 -0.93 -3.14 -6.38
C GLN A 43 -0.18 -3.57 -5.13
N PHE A 44 -0.65 -4.66 -4.52
CA PHE A 44 -0.09 -5.27 -3.32
C PHE A 44 0.46 -6.65 -3.64
N PHE A 45 1.65 -6.93 -3.16
CA PHE A 45 2.27 -8.25 -3.31
C PHE A 45 1.75 -9.21 -2.24
N ASP A 46 1.61 -10.47 -2.60
CA ASP A 46 1.39 -11.54 -1.61
C ASP A 46 2.56 -11.54 -0.62
N PRO A 47 2.31 -11.38 0.68
CA PRO A 47 3.38 -11.33 1.69
C PRO A 47 4.04 -12.70 1.93
N ARG A 48 3.55 -13.76 1.30
CA ARG A 48 4.10 -15.12 1.41
C ARG A 48 5.04 -15.38 0.24
N PRO A 49 6.35 -15.11 0.35
CA PRO A 49 7.28 -15.27 -0.78
C PRO A 49 7.33 -16.69 -1.33
N GLN A 50 7.04 -17.70 -0.48
CA GLN A 50 7.02 -19.10 -0.87
C GLN A 50 5.85 -19.44 -1.80
N SER A 51 4.81 -18.63 -1.83
CA SER A 51 3.66 -18.84 -2.73
C SER A 51 4.03 -18.72 -4.21
N ASP A 52 5.18 -18.12 -4.52
CA ASP A 52 5.65 -17.86 -5.88
C ASP A 52 6.76 -18.83 -6.35
N VAL A 53 7.17 -19.78 -5.52
CA VAL A 53 8.22 -20.77 -5.86
C VAL A 53 7.72 -21.76 -6.92
N LEU A 54 6.45 -22.18 -6.82
CA LEU A 54 5.80 -23.01 -7.83
C LEU A 54 4.64 -22.25 -8.44
N LYS A 55 4.70 -22.02 -9.75
CA LYS A 55 3.69 -21.30 -10.51
C LYS A 55 2.88 -22.25 -11.42
N PRO A 56 1.84 -22.90 -10.90
CA PRO A 56 0.98 -23.73 -11.74
C PRO A 56 0.29 -22.87 -12.82
N ARG A 57 0.08 -23.46 -13.98
CA ARG A 57 -0.69 -22.79 -15.03
C ARG A 57 -2.13 -22.64 -14.58
N LYS A 58 -2.61 -21.40 -14.52
CA LYS A 58 -3.96 -21.05 -14.08
C LYS A 58 -4.85 -20.82 -15.30
N LYS A 59 -6.09 -21.29 -15.26
CA LYS A 59 -7.08 -21.02 -16.31
C LYS A 59 -7.50 -19.54 -16.27
N GLU A 60 -7.66 -19.01 -15.05
CA GLU A 60 -7.98 -17.61 -14.79
C GLU A 60 -7.37 -17.15 -13.46
N TYR A 61 -7.15 -15.86 -13.33
CA TYR A 61 -6.66 -15.24 -12.11
C TYR A 61 -7.83 -14.70 -11.27
N ASN A 62 -7.75 -14.91 -9.97
CA ASN A 62 -8.69 -14.37 -9.00
C ASN A 62 -7.97 -14.01 -7.69
N ARG A 63 -8.71 -13.47 -6.72
CA ARG A 63 -8.13 -13.03 -5.43
C ARG A 63 -7.47 -14.13 -4.61
N LEU A 64 -7.85 -15.38 -4.81
CA LEU A 64 -7.31 -16.51 -4.03
C LEU A 64 -6.05 -17.12 -4.65
N ASN A 65 -5.84 -16.89 -5.93
CA ASN A 65 -4.76 -17.54 -6.66
C ASN A 65 -3.76 -16.56 -7.31
N SER A 66 -3.93 -15.26 -7.10
CA SER A 66 -3.02 -14.23 -7.62
C SER A 66 -1.96 -13.86 -6.59
N ASN A 67 -0.74 -13.61 -7.04
CA ASN A 67 0.36 -13.13 -6.21
C ASN A 67 0.37 -11.61 -6.07
N ILE A 68 -0.50 -10.95 -6.82
CA ILE A 68 -0.70 -9.50 -6.79
C ILE A 68 -2.19 -9.24 -6.67
N ALA A 69 -2.57 -8.50 -5.64
CA ALA A 69 -3.90 -7.92 -5.52
C ALA A 69 -3.86 -6.46 -5.98
N GLN A 70 -4.84 -6.05 -6.78
CA GLN A 70 -4.92 -4.66 -7.22
C GLN A 70 -6.26 -4.04 -6.84
N PHE A 71 -6.19 -2.74 -6.51
CA PHE A 71 -7.35 -1.90 -6.24
C PHE A 71 -7.33 -0.72 -7.17
N GLN A 72 -8.41 -0.56 -7.92
CA GLN A 72 -8.54 0.54 -8.86
C GLN A 72 -8.52 1.87 -8.11
N SER A 73 -7.81 2.83 -8.69
CA SER A 73 -7.77 4.19 -8.19
C SER A 73 -9.01 4.94 -8.65
N GLU A 74 -9.99 5.11 -7.78
CA GLU A 74 -11.26 5.77 -8.08
C GLU A 74 -11.43 7.04 -7.25
N THR A 75 -11.88 8.12 -7.86
CA THR A 75 -12.15 9.39 -7.17
C THR A 75 -13.15 9.20 -6.05
N GLY A 76 -12.83 9.73 -4.86
CA GLY A 76 -13.66 9.61 -3.67
C GLY A 76 -13.47 8.31 -2.87
N TRP A 77 -12.61 7.41 -3.33
CA TRP A 77 -12.28 6.15 -2.65
C TRP A 77 -10.89 6.20 -2.04
N GLY A 78 -10.68 5.34 -1.09
CA GLY A 78 -9.39 5.15 -0.46
C GLY A 78 -9.18 3.70 -0.03
N VAL A 79 -7.92 3.36 0.19
CA VAL A 79 -7.53 2.06 0.71
C VAL A 79 -6.65 2.24 1.94
N VAL A 80 -6.89 1.39 2.96
CA VAL A 80 -6.10 1.31 4.19
C VAL A 80 -5.50 -0.07 4.25
N PHE A 81 -4.23 -0.16 4.59
CA PHE A 81 -3.49 -1.42 4.61
C PHE A 81 -2.41 -1.41 5.68
N PRO A 82 -1.97 -2.59 6.15
CA PRO A 82 -0.83 -2.70 7.05
C PRO A 82 0.42 -2.10 6.43
N SER A 83 1.15 -1.28 7.18
CA SER A 83 2.31 -0.54 6.65
C SER A 83 3.46 -1.45 6.19
N TRP A 84 3.54 -2.66 6.71
CA TRP A 84 4.51 -3.67 6.29
C TRP A 84 4.19 -4.30 4.91
N LEU A 85 2.96 -4.17 4.41
CA LEU A 85 2.54 -4.80 3.17
C LEU A 85 3.21 -4.11 1.97
N GLN A 86 4.01 -4.88 1.24
CA GLN A 86 4.72 -4.37 0.07
C GLN A 86 3.74 -4.03 -1.04
N HIS A 87 3.88 -2.83 -1.57
CA HIS A 87 3.01 -2.31 -2.62
C HIS A 87 3.77 -1.39 -3.58
N TRP A 88 3.14 -1.17 -4.71
CA TRP A 88 3.66 -0.27 -5.74
C TRP A 88 2.51 0.31 -6.57
N VAL A 89 2.82 1.31 -7.38
CA VAL A 89 1.90 1.84 -8.38
C VAL A 89 2.62 1.83 -9.73
N PRO A 90 2.09 1.11 -10.72
CA PRO A 90 2.61 1.16 -12.08
C PRO A 90 2.59 2.59 -12.64
N GLU A 91 3.33 2.80 -13.71
CA GLU A 91 3.30 4.06 -14.43
C GLU A 91 1.86 4.43 -14.79
N THR A 92 1.47 5.67 -14.46
CA THR A 92 0.16 6.21 -14.84
C THR A 92 0.29 7.08 -16.07
N LYS A 93 -0.66 6.96 -16.98
CA LYS A 93 -0.69 7.75 -18.22
C LYS A 93 -1.36 9.10 -18.04
N ASP A 94 -2.15 9.26 -16.99
CA ASP A 94 -2.92 10.46 -16.74
C ASP A 94 -2.69 11.04 -15.35
N GLU A 95 -3.22 12.24 -15.13
CA GLU A 95 -3.11 12.95 -13.87
C GLU A 95 -3.83 12.22 -12.75
N ARG A 96 -3.14 12.05 -11.63
CA ARG A 96 -3.70 11.53 -10.38
C ARG A 96 -3.39 12.48 -9.23
N MET A 97 -4.42 12.81 -8.46
CA MET A 97 -4.27 13.53 -7.21
C MET A 97 -4.73 12.65 -6.06
N SER A 98 -3.83 12.39 -5.11
CA SER A 98 -4.12 11.57 -3.95
C SER A 98 -3.45 12.10 -2.69
N ILE A 99 -4.02 11.77 -1.54
CA ILE A 99 -3.43 12.01 -0.22
C ILE A 99 -3.01 10.68 0.34
N ALA A 100 -1.70 10.50 0.58
CA ALA A 100 -1.17 9.34 1.29
C ALA A 100 -0.90 9.72 2.76
N TRP A 101 -1.10 8.78 3.66
CA TRP A 101 -0.91 8.98 5.10
C TRP A 101 -0.44 7.69 5.78
N ASN A 102 0.19 7.87 6.95
CA ASN A 102 0.65 6.77 7.79
C ASN A 102 0.22 7.01 9.23
N ILE A 103 -0.07 5.93 9.93
CA ILE A 103 -0.39 5.92 11.35
C ILE A 103 0.71 5.20 12.10
N LEU A 104 1.32 5.90 13.06
CA LEU A 104 2.16 5.33 14.09
C LEU A 104 1.34 5.24 15.38
N VAL A 105 1.27 4.06 15.95
CA VAL A 105 0.62 3.83 17.24
C VAL A 105 1.66 4.08 18.34
N ARG A 106 1.26 4.77 19.41
CA ARG A 106 2.09 5.01 20.59
C ARG A 106 1.51 4.29 21.79
N GLY A 107 2.37 3.91 22.71
CA GLY A 107 1.99 3.28 23.95
C GLY A 107 2.92 2.14 24.37
N GLU A 108 2.41 1.30 25.23
CA GLU A 108 3.11 0.12 25.71
C GLU A 108 2.71 -1.09 24.88
N TYR A 109 3.69 -1.90 24.51
CA TYR A 109 3.54 -3.07 23.65
C TYR A 109 4.14 -4.29 24.32
N GLY A 110 3.50 -5.43 24.10
CA GLY A 110 3.92 -6.71 24.63
C GLY A 110 3.53 -6.92 26.09
N GLU A 111 3.97 -8.03 26.64
CA GLU A 111 3.74 -8.37 28.05
C GLU A 111 4.75 -7.64 28.94
N PRO A 112 4.35 -7.06 30.09
CA PRO A 112 5.21 -6.23 30.93
C PRO A 112 6.55 -6.85 31.33
N ASN A 113 6.62 -8.17 31.43
CA ASN A 113 7.79 -8.92 31.85
C ASN A 113 8.46 -9.72 30.73
N ALA A 114 8.09 -9.48 29.48
CA ALA A 114 8.66 -10.18 28.33
C ALA A 114 9.79 -9.35 27.69
N LEU A 115 10.68 -10.05 26.98
CA LEU A 115 11.75 -9.37 26.21
C LEU A 115 11.22 -8.47 25.11
N GLN A 116 10.00 -8.71 24.63
CA GLN A 116 9.32 -7.95 23.60
C GLN A 116 8.53 -6.76 24.16
N ASN A 117 8.65 -6.47 25.45
CA ASN A 117 8.07 -5.28 26.05
C ASN A 117 8.75 -4.03 25.49
N ALA A 118 7.96 -3.10 24.97
CA ALA A 118 8.43 -1.84 24.42
C ALA A 118 7.44 -0.71 24.70
N HIS A 119 7.98 0.49 24.90
CA HIS A 119 7.21 1.73 24.98
C HIS A 119 7.64 2.65 23.84
N ILE A 120 6.68 3.11 23.03
CA ILE A 120 6.90 3.97 21.85
C ILE A 120 6.13 5.28 21.98
#